data_cc22909eea18cdc4566f0d92de9da9ac
#
_entry.id   cc22909eea18cdc4566f0d92de9da9ac
#
_cell.length_a   1.000
_cell.length_b   1.000
_cell.length_c   1.000
_cell.angle_alpha   90.00
_cell.angle_beta   90.00
_cell.angle_gamma   90.00
#
_symmetry.space_group_name_H-M   'P 1'
#
loop_
_entity.id
_entity.type
_entity.pdbx_description
1 polymer ?
#
loop_
_entity_poly.entity_id
_entity_poly.type
_entity_poly.pdbx_seq_one_letter_code
_entity_poly.pdbx_strand_id
1 'polypeptide(L)'
;PGLGQLSEATSFYNQNIIVHGNPELVGGRANQTTFNVVYHNKWLNINVSYSYLYYKNPIDYYYQYEQPYIAYSPINDNWADVHSVHYDLRLSPFKNDLLALKLGGGFSYTKVDSKVLGRVTHFQAPMYYELTFNYKNFSAYYQGAIPCKGLSIPMIYDSELSSAIGVRYKYKDWAFQLSCDNFLTNPESRYHSIENSIVRTQGTSYVK
;
A
#
# COMPACT_ATOMS: atom_id res chain seq x y z
N PRO A 1 12.54 18.19 -5.65
CA PRO A 1 11.30 18.98 -5.60
C PRO A 1 10.93 19.51 -6.99
N GLY A 2 9.61 19.53 -7.29
CA GLY A 2 9.11 20.16 -8.51
C GLY A 2 9.01 21.69 -8.37
N LEU A 3 8.93 22.41 -9.49
CA LEU A 3 8.86 23.87 -9.48
C LEU A 3 7.73 24.45 -8.61
N GLY A 4 6.55 23.80 -8.60
CA GLY A 4 5.42 24.22 -7.75
C GLY A 4 5.68 24.06 -6.25
N GLN A 5 6.50 23.11 -5.86
CA GLN A 5 6.89 22.89 -4.45
C GLN A 5 7.89 23.93 -3.95
N LEU A 6 8.73 24.46 -4.86
CA LEU A 6 9.76 25.46 -4.56
C LEU A 6 9.23 26.90 -4.68
N SER A 7 8.00 27.10 -5.14
CA SER A 7 7.40 28.42 -5.27
C SER A 7 6.97 28.94 -3.90
N GLU A 8 7.11 30.23 -3.63
CA GLU A 8 6.48 30.91 -2.49
C GLU A 8 4.98 31.13 -2.71
N ALA A 9 4.47 30.79 -3.89
CA ALA A 9 3.07 31.01 -4.23
C ALA A 9 2.13 30.10 -3.44
N THR A 10 1.04 30.67 -3.00
CA THR A 10 -0.10 29.96 -2.45
C THR A 10 -1.09 29.61 -3.56
N SER A 11 -1.53 28.39 -3.62
CA SER A 11 -2.53 27.93 -4.56
C SER A 11 -3.70 27.24 -3.84
N PHE A 12 -4.87 27.24 -4.44
CA PHE A 12 -6.02 26.52 -3.90
C PHE A 12 -6.05 25.11 -4.49
N TYR A 13 -6.04 24.11 -3.62
CA TYR A 13 -6.30 22.73 -4.04
C TYR A 13 -7.80 22.49 -4.20
N ASN A 14 -8.59 23.06 -3.29
CA ASN A 14 -10.05 23.11 -3.33
C ASN A 14 -10.56 24.27 -2.46
N GLN A 15 -11.88 24.32 -2.22
CA GLN A 15 -12.52 25.41 -1.45
C GLN A 15 -12.05 25.51 0.02
N ASN A 16 -11.48 24.44 0.58
CA ASN A 16 -11.11 24.34 1.99
C ASN A 16 -9.61 24.12 2.21
N ILE A 17 -8.85 23.85 1.14
CA ILE A 17 -7.44 23.49 1.23
C ILE A 17 -6.61 24.46 0.37
N ILE A 18 -5.64 25.08 1.02
CA ILE A 18 -4.61 25.88 0.37
C ILE A 18 -3.28 25.13 0.38
N VAL A 19 -2.49 25.33 -0.66
CA VAL A 19 -1.16 24.73 -0.79
C VAL A 19 -0.14 25.85 -0.80
N HIS A 20 0.76 25.82 0.15
CA HIS A 20 1.94 26.67 0.15
C HIS A 20 3.11 25.91 -0.47
N GLY A 21 3.89 26.58 -1.29
CA GLY A 21 5.20 26.05 -1.65
C GLY A 21 6.23 26.38 -0.55
N ASN A 22 7.40 25.78 -0.66
CA ASN A 22 8.50 26.00 0.27
C ASN A 22 9.83 26.11 -0.51
N PRO A 23 10.34 27.34 -0.67
CA PRO A 23 11.58 27.58 -1.41
C PRO A 23 12.83 27.02 -0.70
N GLU A 24 12.75 26.70 0.60
CA GLU A 24 13.84 26.13 1.37
C GLU A 24 14.00 24.60 1.19
N LEU A 25 13.14 23.98 0.36
CA LEU A 25 13.25 22.55 0.12
C LEU A 25 14.59 22.19 -0.52
N VAL A 26 15.23 21.22 0.06
CA VAL A 26 16.43 20.61 -0.51
C VAL A 26 16.10 19.27 -1.16
N GLY A 27 16.88 18.90 -2.16
CA GLY A 27 16.71 17.62 -2.83
C GLY A 27 16.96 16.45 -1.86
N GLY A 28 16.03 15.53 -1.80
CA GLY A 28 16.20 14.27 -1.08
C GLY A 28 17.17 13.34 -1.82
N ARG A 29 17.83 12.43 -1.07
CA ARG A 29 18.69 11.38 -1.61
C ARG A 29 18.28 10.04 -1.06
N ALA A 30 18.11 9.07 -1.95
CA ALA A 30 17.78 7.72 -1.59
C ALA A 30 18.93 6.76 -1.92
N ASN A 31 19.23 5.85 -0.99
CA ASN A 31 20.07 4.69 -1.22
C ASN A 31 19.20 3.45 -1.03
N GLN A 32 19.14 2.61 -2.05
CA GLN A 32 18.37 1.37 -2.01
C GLN A 32 19.27 0.18 -2.31
N THR A 33 19.11 -0.86 -1.51
CA THR A 33 19.73 -2.17 -1.74
C THR A 33 18.62 -3.21 -1.77
N THR A 34 18.64 -4.07 -2.77
CA THR A 34 17.64 -5.14 -2.91
C THR A 34 18.33 -6.49 -3.12
N PHE A 35 17.86 -7.47 -2.38
CA PHE A 35 18.25 -8.88 -2.51
C PHE A 35 17.05 -9.68 -2.98
N ASN A 36 17.25 -10.54 -3.98
CA ASN A 36 16.20 -11.38 -4.54
C ASN A 36 16.63 -12.84 -4.55
N VAL A 37 15.75 -13.73 -4.07
CA VAL A 37 15.92 -15.18 -4.11
C VAL A 37 14.72 -15.76 -4.82
N VAL A 38 14.97 -16.49 -5.89
CA VAL A 38 13.94 -17.16 -6.69
C VAL A 38 14.25 -18.67 -6.70
N TYR A 39 13.25 -19.45 -6.32
CA TYR A 39 13.29 -20.89 -6.45
C TYR A 39 12.10 -21.37 -7.29
N HIS A 40 12.37 -22.22 -8.23
CA HIS A 40 11.34 -22.74 -9.13
C HIS A 40 11.56 -24.25 -9.39
N ASN A 41 10.48 -25.00 -9.27
CA ASN A 41 10.40 -26.39 -9.73
C ASN A 41 9.01 -26.68 -10.32
N LYS A 42 8.70 -27.94 -10.61
CA LYS A 42 7.46 -28.36 -11.30
C LYS A 42 6.18 -27.93 -10.58
N TRP A 43 6.21 -27.82 -9.28
CA TRP A 43 5.01 -27.64 -8.43
C TRP A 43 5.13 -26.50 -7.43
N LEU A 44 6.31 -25.91 -7.28
CA LEU A 44 6.59 -24.86 -6.30
C LEU A 44 7.38 -23.73 -6.93
N ASN A 45 6.86 -22.51 -6.83
CA ASN A 45 7.58 -21.29 -7.11
C ASN A 45 7.64 -20.46 -5.83
N ILE A 46 8.82 -20.01 -5.49
CA ILE A 46 9.07 -19.10 -4.36
C ILE A 46 9.87 -17.93 -4.89
N ASN A 47 9.41 -16.74 -4.57
CA ASN A 47 10.16 -15.51 -4.77
C ASN A 47 10.17 -14.75 -3.44
N VAL A 48 11.36 -14.43 -2.93
CA VAL A 48 11.54 -13.65 -1.73
C VAL A 48 12.49 -12.51 -2.04
N SER A 49 12.07 -11.30 -1.76
CA SER A 49 12.91 -10.12 -1.89
C SER A 49 13.05 -9.41 -0.55
N TYR A 50 14.26 -8.99 -0.24
CA TYR A 50 14.53 -8.05 0.83
C TYR A 50 14.98 -6.73 0.22
N SER A 51 14.42 -5.63 0.68
CA SER A 51 14.81 -4.28 0.28
C SER A 51 15.10 -3.43 1.51
N TYR A 52 16.22 -2.76 1.47
CA TYR A 52 16.59 -1.72 2.41
C TYR A 52 16.61 -0.39 1.67
N LEU A 53 15.89 0.60 2.18
CA LEU A 53 15.86 1.97 1.65
C LEU A 53 16.19 2.95 2.76
N TYR A 54 17.26 3.70 2.58
CA TYR A 54 17.60 4.87 3.40
C TYR A 54 17.35 6.14 2.59
N TYR A 55 16.54 7.02 3.13
CA TYR A 55 16.20 8.29 2.49
C TYR A 55 16.63 9.46 3.37
N LYS A 56 17.52 10.31 2.87
CA LYS A 56 17.95 11.54 3.51
C LYS A 56 17.13 12.70 2.96
N ASN A 57 16.65 13.57 3.83
CA ASN A 57 15.80 14.71 3.51
C ASN A 57 14.57 14.34 2.66
N PRO A 58 13.77 13.31 3.03
CA PRO A 58 12.53 13.03 2.31
C PRO A 58 11.64 14.26 2.35
N ILE A 59 10.88 14.48 1.28
CA ILE A 59 9.90 15.55 1.23
C ILE A 59 8.58 14.94 1.64
N ASP A 60 8.04 15.44 2.72
CA ASP A 60 6.73 15.10 3.23
C ASP A 60 5.85 16.33 3.29
N TYR A 61 4.57 16.14 3.58
CA TYR A 61 3.63 17.24 3.58
C TYR A 61 3.10 17.47 4.98
N TYR A 62 3.15 18.72 5.38
CA TYR A 62 2.69 19.18 6.67
C TYR A 62 1.37 19.92 6.53
N TYR A 63 0.42 19.61 7.42
CA TYR A 63 -0.89 20.22 7.48
C TYR A 63 -0.99 21.11 8.70
N GLN A 64 -1.46 22.33 8.52
CA GLN A 64 -1.79 23.24 9.60
C GLN A 64 -3.15 23.89 9.36
N TYR A 65 -3.80 24.34 10.45
CA TYR A 65 -5.05 25.05 10.35
C TYR A 65 -4.79 26.55 10.22
N GLU A 66 -5.12 27.12 9.07
CA GLU A 66 -5.07 28.55 8.79
C GLU A 66 -6.49 29.02 8.46
N GLN A 67 -7.18 29.47 9.49
CA GLN A 67 -8.61 29.79 9.39
C GLN A 67 -8.94 30.71 8.20
N PRO A 68 -9.90 30.36 7.32
CA PRO A 68 -10.81 29.20 7.42
C PRO A 68 -10.29 27.92 6.70
N TYR A 69 -9.05 27.88 6.27
CA TYR A 69 -8.46 26.83 5.43
C TYR A 69 -7.62 25.82 6.20
N ILE A 70 -7.43 24.67 5.63
CA ILE A 70 -6.34 23.75 5.97
C ILE A 70 -5.18 24.07 5.01
N ALA A 71 -4.07 24.54 5.55
CA ALA A 71 -2.85 24.76 4.80
C ALA A 71 -2.04 23.47 4.68
N TYR A 72 -1.41 23.29 3.54
CA TYR A 72 -0.69 22.10 3.15
C TYR A 72 0.65 22.53 2.56
N SER A 73 1.75 22.21 3.21
CA SER A 73 3.08 22.66 2.83
C SER A 73 4.08 21.52 2.75
N PRO A 74 4.90 21.44 1.70
CA PRO A 74 5.97 20.46 1.63
C PRO A 74 7.13 20.86 2.56
N ILE A 75 7.66 19.88 3.28
CA ILE A 75 8.83 20.03 4.16
C ILE A 75 9.82 18.91 3.91
N ASN A 76 11.09 19.17 4.24
CA ASN A 76 12.06 18.09 4.32
C ASN A 76 12.09 17.55 5.74
N ASP A 77 11.81 16.28 5.88
CA ASP A 77 12.12 15.53 7.10
C ASP A 77 13.61 15.21 7.18
N ASN A 78 14.10 14.76 8.35
CA ASN A 78 15.52 14.52 8.53
C ASN A 78 15.97 13.27 7.76
N TRP A 79 15.29 12.15 8.00
CA TRP A 79 15.58 10.88 7.30
C TRP A 79 14.41 9.89 7.44
N ALA A 80 14.39 8.93 6.54
CA ALA A 80 13.55 7.75 6.62
C ALA A 80 14.39 6.49 6.37
N ASP A 81 14.07 5.42 7.08
CA ASP A 81 14.74 4.13 7.06
C ASP A 81 13.67 3.04 6.93
N VAL A 82 13.72 2.28 5.86
CA VAL A 82 12.70 1.29 5.53
C VAL A 82 13.34 -0.05 5.23
N HIS A 83 12.98 -1.07 6.00
CA HIS A 83 13.29 -2.46 5.75
C HIS A 83 12.03 -3.17 5.27
N SER A 84 12.11 -3.83 4.13
CA SER A 84 10.98 -4.55 3.56
C SER A 84 11.38 -5.95 3.15
N VAL A 85 10.54 -6.92 3.47
CA VAL A 85 10.58 -8.27 2.92
C VAL A 85 9.29 -8.48 2.14
N HIS A 86 9.41 -8.88 0.90
CA HIS A 86 8.27 -9.28 0.08
C HIS A 86 8.42 -10.75 -0.29
N TYR A 87 7.33 -11.49 -0.29
CA TYR A 87 7.32 -12.89 -0.66
C TYR A 87 6.12 -13.24 -1.53
N ASP A 88 6.36 -14.10 -2.52
CA ASP A 88 5.36 -14.75 -3.35
C ASP A 88 5.64 -16.24 -3.38
N LEU A 89 4.64 -17.03 -3.06
CA LEU A 89 4.68 -18.48 -3.09
C LEU A 89 3.53 -18.97 -3.96
N ARG A 90 3.84 -19.83 -4.92
CA ARG A 90 2.84 -20.59 -5.69
C ARG A 90 3.11 -22.07 -5.53
N LEU A 91 2.12 -22.79 -5.05
CA LEU A 91 2.10 -24.24 -4.90
C LEU A 91 1.07 -24.84 -5.86
N SER A 92 1.51 -25.71 -6.75
CA SER A 92 0.66 -26.38 -7.73
C SER A 92 1.07 -27.86 -7.88
N PRO A 93 0.68 -28.71 -6.91
CA PRO A 93 1.20 -30.09 -6.82
C PRO A 93 0.59 -31.05 -7.84
N PHE A 94 -0.50 -30.67 -8.49
CA PHE A 94 -1.21 -31.51 -9.44
C PHE A 94 -0.89 -31.13 -10.89
N LYS A 95 -1.03 -32.10 -11.80
CA LYS A 95 -0.90 -31.84 -13.23
C LYS A 95 -1.92 -30.82 -13.72
N ASN A 96 -1.53 -30.02 -14.69
CA ASN A 96 -2.37 -29.01 -15.36
C ASN A 96 -2.93 -27.94 -14.41
N ASP A 97 -2.23 -27.65 -13.30
CA ASP A 97 -2.67 -26.69 -12.29
C ASP A 97 -4.10 -26.98 -11.80
N LEU A 98 -4.46 -28.26 -11.67
CA LEU A 98 -5.79 -28.66 -11.21
C LEU A 98 -6.18 -27.92 -9.92
N LEU A 99 -5.22 -27.81 -9.00
CA LEU A 99 -5.33 -26.99 -7.80
C LEU A 99 -4.04 -26.21 -7.62
N ALA A 100 -4.15 -24.90 -7.49
CA ALA A 100 -3.03 -24.02 -7.20
C ALA A 100 -3.35 -23.10 -6.02
N LEU A 101 -2.40 -22.97 -5.11
CA LEU A 101 -2.42 -22.02 -3.99
C LEU A 101 -1.36 -20.97 -4.24
N LYS A 102 -1.73 -19.71 -4.20
CA LYS A 102 -0.81 -18.59 -4.14
C LYS A 102 -0.93 -17.92 -2.77
N LEU A 103 0.20 -17.64 -2.17
CA LEU A 103 0.33 -16.83 -0.97
C LEU A 103 1.35 -15.75 -1.26
N GLY A 104 1.03 -14.53 -0.94
CA GLY A 104 1.97 -13.44 -1.08
C GLY A 104 1.75 -12.37 -0.03
N GLY A 105 2.71 -11.48 0.06
CA GLY A 105 2.66 -10.44 1.07
C GLY A 105 4.03 -9.88 1.37
N GLY A 106 4.15 -9.25 2.53
CA GLY A 106 5.41 -8.71 2.97
C GLY A 106 5.41 -8.29 4.41
N PHE A 107 6.59 -7.91 4.86
CA PHE A 107 6.82 -7.26 6.14
C PHE A 107 7.57 -5.97 5.85
N SER A 108 7.11 -4.87 6.38
CA SER A 108 7.82 -3.61 6.27
C SER A 108 7.95 -2.96 7.64
N TYR A 109 9.17 -2.57 7.97
CA TYR A 109 9.49 -1.81 9.16
C TYR A 109 10.05 -0.46 8.74
N THR A 110 9.34 0.59 9.08
CA THR A 110 9.65 1.97 8.70
C THR A 110 9.97 2.77 9.94
N LYS A 111 11.07 3.50 9.90
CA LYS A 111 11.42 4.57 10.84
C LYS A 111 11.51 5.87 10.08
N VAL A 112 10.90 6.91 10.61
CA VAL A 112 11.00 8.26 10.07
C VAL A 112 11.37 9.20 11.20
N ASP A 113 12.32 10.07 10.97
CA ASP A 113 12.65 11.19 11.86
C ASP A 113 12.06 12.46 11.23
N SER A 114 10.81 12.73 11.55
CA SER A 114 10.06 13.87 11.04
C SER A 114 10.32 15.10 11.87
N LYS A 115 10.51 16.25 11.22
CA LYS A 115 10.65 17.53 11.89
C LYS A 115 9.39 17.96 12.66
N VAL A 116 8.24 17.46 12.24
CA VAL A 116 6.94 17.84 12.82
C VAL A 116 6.43 16.81 13.81
N LEU A 117 6.49 15.53 13.43
CA LEU A 117 5.93 14.44 14.23
C LEU A 117 6.95 13.82 15.18
N GLY A 118 8.25 14.22 15.05
CA GLY A 118 9.33 13.55 15.76
C GLY A 118 9.62 12.18 15.18
N ARG A 119 10.08 11.26 16.03
CA ARG A 119 10.42 9.91 15.56
C ARG A 119 9.18 9.03 15.50
N VAL A 120 8.83 8.62 14.27
CA VAL A 120 7.73 7.70 13.98
C VAL A 120 8.30 6.34 13.60
N THR A 121 7.75 5.28 14.16
CA THR A 121 8.07 3.89 13.78
C THR A 121 6.78 3.16 13.44
N HIS A 122 6.82 2.37 12.38
CA HIS A 122 5.65 1.60 11.95
C HIS A 122 6.05 0.24 11.41
N PHE A 123 5.27 -0.77 11.75
CA PHE A 123 5.38 -2.12 11.19
C PHE A 123 4.08 -2.48 10.48
N GLN A 124 4.20 -3.01 9.27
CA GLN A 124 3.07 -3.51 8.51
C GLN A 124 3.38 -4.88 7.92
N ALA A 125 2.34 -5.71 7.78
CA ALA A 125 2.45 -7.07 7.29
C ALA A 125 1.26 -7.42 6.38
N PRO A 126 1.14 -6.80 5.19
CA PRO A 126 0.10 -7.15 4.24
C PRO A 126 0.27 -8.59 3.76
N MET A 127 -0.85 -9.30 3.64
CA MET A 127 -0.87 -10.68 3.15
C MET A 127 -2.07 -10.87 2.22
N TYR A 128 -1.86 -11.60 1.14
CA TYR A 128 -2.93 -12.02 0.23
C TYR A 128 -2.82 -13.50 -0.11
N TYR A 129 -3.93 -14.07 -0.50
CA TYR A 129 -4.02 -15.47 -0.89
C TYR A 129 -4.95 -15.63 -2.11
N GLU A 130 -4.67 -16.67 -2.89
CA GLU A 130 -5.51 -17.08 -4.01
C GLU A 130 -5.49 -18.62 -4.09
N LEU A 131 -6.65 -19.23 -4.03
CA LEU A 131 -6.86 -20.64 -4.30
C LEU A 131 -7.55 -20.77 -5.64
N THR A 132 -6.94 -21.49 -6.58
CA THR A 132 -7.48 -21.69 -7.93
C THR A 132 -7.70 -23.17 -8.18
N PHE A 133 -8.85 -23.50 -8.71
CA PHE A 133 -9.21 -24.85 -9.18
C PHE A 133 -9.46 -24.81 -10.69
N ASN A 134 -8.81 -25.71 -11.46
CA ASN A 134 -8.95 -25.81 -12.90
C ASN A 134 -9.27 -27.26 -13.30
N TYR A 135 -10.38 -27.48 -13.97
CA TYR A 135 -10.76 -28.78 -14.48
C TYR A 135 -11.35 -28.66 -15.88
N LYS A 136 -10.64 -29.17 -16.88
CA LYS A 136 -11.03 -29.06 -18.30
C LYS A 136 -11.34 -27.59 -18.68
N ASN A 137 -12.58 -27.32 -19.01
CA ASN A 137 -13.09 -26.02 -19.43
C ASN A 137 -13.58 -25.14 -18.26
N PHE A 138 -13.58 -25.67 -17.04
CA PHE A 138 -14.07 -25.00 -15.84
C PHE A 138 -12.87 -24.53 -15.00
N SER A 139 -12.97 -23.31 -14.48
CA SER A 139 -12.07 -22.81 -13.45
C SER A 139 -12.86 -22.06 -12.37
N ALA A 140 -12.40 -22.17 -11.14
CA ALA A 140 -12.92 -21.41 -10.01
C ALA A 140 -11.77 -20.84 -9.22
N TYR A 141 -11.97 -19.69 -8.59
CA TYR A 141 -10.99 -19.09 -7.71
C TYR A 141 -11.64 -18.52 -6.46
N TYR A 142 -10.88 -18.52 -5.40
CA TYR A 142 -11.17 -17.79 -4.16
C TYR A 142 -9.92 -17.04 -3.76
N GLN A 143 -10.02 -15.73 -3.61
CA GLN A 143 -8.89 -14.87 -3.28
C GLN A 143 -9.27 -13.83 -2.23
N GLY A 144 -8.27 -13.31 -1.55
CA GLY A 144 -8.48 -12.24 -0.59
C GLY A 144 -7.18 -11.66 -0.06
N ALA A 145 -7.33 -10.59 0.72
CA ALA A 145 -6.25 -9.97 1.46
C ALA A 145 -6.61 -9.85 2.93
N ILE A 146 -5.63 -10.07 3.78
CA ILE A 146 -5.78 -9.95 5.24
C ILE A 146 -5.55 -8.50 5.63
N PRO A 147 -6.39 -7.91 6.48
CA PRO A 147 -6.23 -6.53 6.93
C PRO A 147 -4.88 -6.27 7.58
N CYS A 148 -4.29 -5.14 7.28
CA CYS A 148 -3.12 -4.65 7.97
C CYS A 148 -3.19 -3.12 8.13
N LYS A 149 -2.40 -2.58 9.07
CA LYS A 149 -2.23 -1.14 9.22
C LYS A 149 -1.11 -0.66 8.32
N GLY A 150 -1.40 0.33 7.49
CA GLY A 150 -0.42 0.99 6.65
C GLY A 150 -0.07 2.38 7.17
N LEU A 151 1.12 2.85 6.85
CA LEU A 151 1.59 4.20 7.17
C LEU A 151 1.64 5.04 5.90
N SER A 152 0.97 6.20 5.95
CA SER A 152 1.12 7.29 4.98
C SER A 152 1.16 8.58 5.76
N ILE A 153 2.36 9.08 6.06
CA ILE A 153 2.54 10.24 6.94
C ILE A 153 1.70 11.42 6.43
N PRO A 154 0.92 12.06 7.30
CA PRO A 154 0.82 11.90 8.76
C PRO A 154 -0.28 10.93 9.24
N MET A 155 -0.72 10.00 8.43
CA MET A 155 -1.86 9.12 8.74
C MET A 155 -1.47 7.65 8.81
N ILE A 156 -2.17 6.93 9.66
CA ILE A 156 -2.23 5.48 9.66
C ILE A 156 -3.59 5.09 9.08
N TYR A 157 -3.59 4.19 8.12
CA TYR A 157 -4.80 3.66 7.50
C TYR A 157 -4.92 2.16 7.73
N ASP A 158 -6.13 1.70 7.99
CA ASP A 158 -6.41 0.28 8.06
C ASP A 158 -6.79 -0.21 6.66
N SER A 159 -6.05 -1.18 6.11
CA SER A 159 -6.49 -1.91 4.95
C SER A 159 -7.60 -2.88 5.35
N GLU A 160 -8.47 -3.20 4.42
CA GLU A 160 -9.64 -4.02 4.70
C GLU A 160 -9.40 -5.49 4.39
N LEU A 161 -10.20 -6.34 5.02
CA LEU A 161 -10.39 -7.70 4.54
C LEU A 161 -11.07 -7.64 3.18
N SER A 162 -10.38 -8.03 2.14
CA SER A 162 -10.99 -8.22 0.83
C SER A 162 -11.17 -9.71 0.55
N SER A 163 -12.25 -10.05 -0.12
CA SER A 163 -12.51 -11.42 -0.53
C SER A 163 -13.26 -11.43 -1.86
N ALA A 164 -12.85 -12.31 -2.76
CA ALA A 164 -13.52 -12.50 -4.03
C ALA A 164 -13.61 -13.99 -4.36
N ILE A 165 -14.73 -14.38 -4.94
CA ILE A 165 -14.95 -15.71 -5.48
C ILE A 165 -15.40 -15.57 -6.92
N GLY A 166 -14.94 -16.46 -7.79
CA GLY A 166 -15.37 -16.44 -9.16
C GLY A 166 -15.29 -17.81 -9.81
N VAL A 167 -16.09 -17.97 -10.84
CA VAL A 167 -16.14 -19.16 -11.68
C VAL A 167 -16.08 -18.76 -13.14
N ARG A 168 -15.41 -19.56 -13.92
CA ARG A 168 -15.29 -19.35 -15.36
C ARG A 168 -15.51 -20.68 -16.09
N TYR A 169 -16.29 -20.64 -17.17
CA TYR A 169 -16.50 -21.77 -18.04
C TYR A 169 -16.23 -21.38 -19.49
N LYS A 170 -15.41 -22.18 -20.20
CA LYS A 170 -15.14 -22.00 -21.63
C LYS A 170 -15.90 -23.03 -22.44
N TYR A 171 -16.61 -22.58 -23.47
CA TYR A 171 -17.28 -23.45 -24.42
C TYR A 171 -16.98 -22.96 -25.84
N LYS A 172 -16.16 -23.69 -26.58
CA LYS A 172 -15.65 -23.30 -27.91
C LYS A 172 -15.00 -21.89 -27.81
N ASP A 173 -15.53 -20.96 -28.58
CA ASP A 173 -15.05 -19.55 -28.63
C ASP A 173 -15.69 -18.65 -27.55
N TRP A 174 -16.60 -19.20 -26.76
CA TRP A 174 -17.29 -18.46 -25.66
C TRP A 174 -16.60 -18.67 -24.33
N ALA A 175 -16.57 -17.62 -23.53
CA ALA A 175 -16.14 -17.65 -22.15
C ALA A 175 -17.22 -16.98 -21.27
N PHE A 176 -17.72 -17.70 -20.31
CA PHE A 176 -18.67 -17.21 -19.30
C PHE A 176 -17.93 -17.05 -17.99
N GLN A 177 -18.10 -15.92 -17.33
CA GLN A 177 -17.50 -15.64 -16.03
C GLN A 177 -18.55 -15.02 -15.12
N LEU A 178 -18.58 -15.51 -13.88
CA LEU A 178 -19.34 -14.94 -12.78
C LEU A 178 -18.38 -14.71 -11.62
N SER A 179 -18.41 -13.54 -11.04
CA SER A 179 -17.61 -13.20 -9.85
C SER A 179 -18.43 -12.41 -8.85
N CYS A 180 -18.07 -12.56 -7.60
CA CYS A 180 -18.61 -11.78 -6.49
C CYS A 180 -17.46 -11.29 -5.63
N ASP A 181 -17.35 -9.97 -5.49
CA ASP A 181 -16.31 -9.32 -4.70
C ASP A 181 -16.87 -8.93 -3.34
N ASN A 182 -16.01 -8.95 -2.33
CA ASN A 182 -16.30 -8.53 -0.95
C ASN A 182 -17.53 -9.22 -0.33
N PHE A 183 -17.78 -10.47 -0.70
CA PHE A 183 -18.98 -11.21 -0.27
C PHE A 183 -18.99 -11.58 1.22
N LEU A 184 -17.85 -11.50 1.91
CA LEU A 184 -17.74 -11.77 3.35
C LEU A 184 -17.77 -10.52 4.21
N THR A 185 -17.55 -9.34 3.64
CA THR A 185 -17.39 -8.10 4.41
C THR A 185 -17.94 -6.90 3.65
N ASN A 186 -18.43 -5.92 4.38
CA ASN A 186 -18.63 -4.58 3.83
C ASN A 186 -17.30 -3.84 3.89
N PRO A 187 -16.73 -3.39 2.77
CA PRO A 187 -15.48 -2.67 2.77
C PRO A 187 -15.64 -1.32 3.49
N GLU A 188 -14.87 -1.14 4.54
CA GLU A 188 -14.76 0.10 5.29
C GLU A 188 -13.29 0.52 5.35
N SER A 189 -12.92 1.61 4.73
CA SER A 189 -11.58 2.17 4.93
C SER A 189 -11.57 3.10 6.13
N ARG A 190 -10.75 2.78 7.11
CA ARG A 190 -10.54 3.60 8.31
C ARG A 190 -9.17 4.24 8.25
N TYR A 191 -9.10 5.49 8.64
CA TYR A 191 -7.86 6.22 8.78
C TYR A 191 -7.89 7.11 10.02
N HIS A 192 -6.73 7.32 10.61
CA HIS A 192 -6.57 8.23 11.73
C HIS A 192 -5.19 8.91 11.64
N SER A 193 -5.11 10.11 12.16
CA SER A 193 -3.84 10.83 12.25
C SER A 193 -2.93 10.21 13.30
N ILE A 194 -1.62 10.31 13.08
CA ILE A 194 -0.61 9.91 14.06
C ILE A 194 -0.75 10.83 15.30
N GLU A 195 -0.56 10.26 16.49
CA GLU A 195 -0.43 11.06 17.73
C GLU A 195 0.66 12.11 17.53
N ASN A 196 0.41 13.31 18.02
CA ASN A 196 1.23 14.52 17.87
C ASN A 196 1.10 15.22 16.49
N SER A 197 0.28 14.76 15.57
CA SER A 197 -0.04 15.56 14.39
C SER A 197 -0.87 16.78 14.79
N ILE A 198 -0.60 17.93 14.15
CA ILE A 198 -1.33 19.18 14.41
C ILE A 198 -2.78 19.07 13.95
N VAL A 199 -3.00 18.35 12.85
CA VAL A 199 -4.35 18.06 12.37
C VAL A 199 -4.70 16.62 12.74
N ARG A 200 -5.64 16.46 13.66
CA ARG A 200 -6.19 15.15 14.01
C ARG A 200 -7.40 14.88 13.16
N THR A 201 -7.29 13.90 12.26
CA THR A 201 -8.39 13.45 11.43
C THR A 201 -8.67 11.98 11.68
N GLN A 202 -9.95 11.65 11.70
CA GLN A 202 -10.42 10.28 11.72
C GLN A 202 -11.58 10.18 10.73
N GLY A 203 -11.59 9.15 9.91
CA GLY A 203 -12.65 8.95 8.94
C GLY A 203 -12.87 7.49 8.62
N THR A 204 -14.05 7.21 8.12
CA THR A 204 -14.43 5.91 7.58
C THR A 204 -15.10 6.15 6.24
N SER A 205 -14.63 5.48 5.20
CA SER A 205 -15.28 5.49 3.89
C SER A 205 -15.90 4.13 3.62
N TYR A 206 -17.09 4.15 3.03
CA TYR A 206 -17.78 2.94 2.61
C TYR A 206 -17.79 2.89 1.08
N VAL A 207 -17.45 1.76 0.53
CA VAL A 207 -17.65 1.51 -0.91
C VAL A 207 -19.08 0.97 -1.05
N LYS A 208 -19.92 1.70 -1.75
CA LYS A 208 -21.29 1.26 -2.11
C LYS A 208 -21.27 0.52 -3.42
#